data_560f12b7a54ce8acf7937760da91e6d3
#
_entry.id   560f12b7a54ce8acf7937760da91e6d3
#
_cell.length_a   1.000
_cell.length_b   1.000
_cell.length_c   1.000
_cell.angle_alpha   90.00
_cell.angle_beta   90.00
_cell.angle_gamma   90.00
#
_symmetry.space_group_name_H-M   'P 1'
#
loop_
_entity.id
_entity.type
_entity.pdbx_description
1 polymer ?
#
loop_
_entity_poly.entity_id
_entity_poly.type
_entity_poly.pdbx_seq_one_letter_code
_entity_poly.pdbx_strand_id
1 'polypeptide(L)'
;MIIYVIIAFVAILIGMAISVSAFGTGGKRKKIFQDIYFSVEDVDGIGVLYTKTGEYSAILKMENPVQKYSANIDSYYEFNHLVTALAQTLGEGYAIHKQDVFVRKQFQDESNDNHEFLSESYFKYFNGRSYTDSQTYLIITQENKKSRIFSFDSKKWRDFMVKIRKVKDQLKDSGVEASYLDGNTAREYVDRYFSMNFNDKTVSMTNFKVDEESISMGNKRCKVYSLVDVDCVSTPSIVRPFTNIEVNNVSMPVDMVSLVDSIPSADVVVYNQMFFIPNQKRELSLLDKKKNRHASMPNPSNQIAVEDIKKVQDVIARENKQLVYAHFNLVVGVPIDADIQKCTNHLENSFGRLGIHISKRAYNQLELFVNSFPGNCYSTNPEYDRFLTLSDAAACLMYKERIQHSEE
;
A
#
# COMPACT_ATOMS: atom_id res chain seq x y z
N MET A 1 63.90 -18.13 -11.64
CA MET A 1 63.11 -18.58 -10.50
C MET A 1 62.57 -17.41 -9.69
N ILE A 2 63.38 -16.45 -9.24
CA ILE A 2 62.91 -15.29 -8.42
C ILE A 2 61.86 -14.43 -9.14
N ILE A 3 62.00 -14.17 -10.44
CA ILE A 3 61.04 -13.36 -11.21
C ILE A 3 59.63 -14.02 -11.23
N TYR A 4 59.52 -15.32 -11.37
CA TYR A 4 58.23 -16.01 -11.38
C TYR A 4 57.54 -15.99 -9.99
N VAL A 5 58.34 -16.00 -8.93
CA VAL A 5 57.83 -15.88 -7.55
C VAL A 5 57.24 -14.47 -7.32
N ILE A 6 57.94 -13.44 -7.82
CA ILE A 6 57.46 -12.06 -7.72
C ILE A 6 56.16 -11.88 -8.52
N ILE A 7 56.11 -12.40 -9.75
CA ILE A 7 54.89 -12.33 -10.61
C ILE A 7 53.70 -13.04 -9.91
N ALA A 8 53.93 -14.23 -9.34
CA ALA A 8 52.90 -14.97 -8.62
C ALA A 8 52.41 -14.20 -7.40
N PHE A 9 53.31 -13.58 -6.64
CA PHE A 9 52.97 -12.76 -5.47
C PHE A 9 52.17 -11.51 -5.85
N VAL A 10 52.55 -10.82 -6.92
CA VAL A 10 51.80 -9.66 -7.44
C VAL A 10 50.40 -10.10 -7.94
N ALA A 11 50.29 -11.23 -8.62
CA ALA A 11 49.00 -11.75 -9.07
C ALA A 11 48.09 -12.11 -7.90
N ILE A 12 48.62 -12.67 -6.81
CA ILE A 12 47.87 -12.94 -5.57
C ILE A 12 47.41 -11.64 -4.90
N LEU A 13 48.26 -10.62 -4.82
CA LEU A 13 47.89 -9.33 -4.26
C LEU A 13 46.79 -8.62 -5.07
N ILE A 14 46.89 -8.68 -6.40
CA ILE A 14 45.85 -8.15 -7.30
C ILE A 14 44.55 -8.94 -7.13
N GLY A 15 44.63 -10.28 -7.05
CA GLY A 15 43.45 -11.15 -6.80
C GLY A 15 42.79 -10.86 -5.45
N MET A 16 43.56 -10.65 -4.38
CA MET A 16 43.05 -10.24 -3.08
C MET A 16 42.41 -8.83 -3.14
N ALA A 17 43.04 -7.88 -3.79
CA ALA A 17 42.49 -6.53 -3.94
C ALA A 17 41.19 -6.52 -4.72
N ILE A 18 41.05 -7.34 -5.78
CA ILE A 18 39.82 -7.52 -6.54
C ILE A 18 38.77 -8.24 -5.69
N SER A 19 39.13 -9.27 -4.93
CA SER A 19 38.19 -9.97 -4.07
C SER A 19 37.71 -9.08 -2.92
N VAL A 20 38.56 -8.30 -2.28
CA VAL A 20 38.18 -7.33 -1.25
C VAL A 20 37.29 -6.21 -1.84
N SER A 21 37.52 -5.77 -3.08
CA SER A 21 36.66 -4.80 -3.74
C SER A 21 35.33 -5.42 -4.22
N ALA A 22 35.32 -6.69 -4.62
CA ALA A 22 34.13 -7.40 -5.08
C ALA A 22 33.29 -7.99 -3.94
N PHE A 23 33.95 -8.47 -2.86
CA PHE A 23 33.33 -9.09 -1.71
C PHE A 23 33.51 -8.28 -0.42
N GLY A 24 34.07 -7.07 -0.53
CA GLY A 24 34.25 -6.19 0.61
C GLY A 24 32.91 -5.96 1.30
N THR A 25 32.85 -6.39 2.54
CA THR A 25 31.72 -6.30 3.47
C THR A 25 31.38 -4.85 3.89
N GLY A 26 31.99 -3.85 3.27
CA GLY A 26 31.50 -2.49 3.25
C GLY A 26 30.27 -2.42 2.37
N GLY A 27 29.13 -2.84 2.86
CA GLY A 27 27.86 -2.71 2.15
C GLY A 27 27.77 -1.29 1.59
N LYS A 28 27.77 -1.16 0.26
CA LYS A 28 27.51 0.13 -0.39
C LYS A 28 26.22 0.63 0.24
N ARG A 29 26.29 1.71 1.02
CA ARG A 29 25.12 2.35 1.60
C ARG A 29 24.20 2.69 0.45
N LYS A 30 23.17 1.88 0.21
CA LYS A 30 22.16 2.19 -0.79
C LYS A 30 21.40 3.40 -0.27
N LYS A 31 21.46 4.49 -0.98
CA LYS A 31 20.62 5.65 -0.74
C LYS A 31 19.29 5.38 -1.43
N ILE A 32 18.40 4.59 -0.80
CA ILE A 32 17.18 4.08 -1.41
C ILE A 32 16.32 5.20 -1.99
N PHE A 33 16.22 6.35 -1.31
CA PHE A 33 15.53 7.51 -1.88
C PHE A 33 16.10 7.90 -3.24
N GLN A 34 17.43 8.01 -3.36
CA GLN A 34 18.09 8.36 -4.61
C GLN A 34 18.02 7.24 -5.66
N ASP A 35 17.73 6.01 -5.26
CA ASP A 35 17.53 4.90 -6.19
C ASP A 35 16.11 4.88 -6.78
N ILE A 36 15.11 5.35 -6.03
CA ILE A 36 13.70 5.38 -6.45
C ILE A 36 13.35 6.71 -7.14
N TYR A 37 13.60 7.83 -6.46
CA TYR A 37 13.15 9.14 -6.92
C TYR A 37 14.27 9.90 -7.63
N PHE A 38 13.87 10.57 -8.70
CA PHE A 38 14.71 11.55 -9.38
C PHE A 38 14.62 12.91 -8.70
N SER A 39 13.38 13.37 -8.46
CA SER A 39 13.10 14.64 -7.77
C SER A 39 11.73 14.62 -7.11
N VAL A 40 11.53 15.60 -6.23
CA VAL A 40 10.22 15.99 -5.71
C VAL A 40 10.10 17.49 -5.96
N GLU A 41 9.09 17.89 -6.70
CA GLU A 41 8.88 19.28 -7.10
C GLU A 41 7.51 19.77 -6.65
N ASP A 42 7.41 21.05 -6.32
CA ASP A 42 6.13 21.71 -6.06
C ASP A 42 5.64 22.38 -7.33
N VAL A 43 4.42 22.05 -7.74
CA VAL A 43 3.77 22.64 -8.90
C VAL A 43 2.36 23.11 -8.51
N ASP A 44 2.17 24.40 -8.40
CA ASP A 44 0.90 25.01 -7.97
C ASP A 44 0.40 24.48 -6.59
N GLY A 45 1.30 24.24 -5.65
CA GLY A 45 0.98 23.69 -4.33
C GLY A 45 0.70 22.18 -4.34
N ILE A 46 1.04 21.48 -5.41
CA ILE A 46 0.96 20.04 -5.55
C ILE A 46 2.37 19.47 -5.59
N GLY A 47 2.73 18.69 -4.56
CA GLY A 47 4.00 17.95 -4.54
C GLY A 47 3.97 16.79 -5.52
N VAL A 48 4.82 16.84 -6.54
CA VAL A 48 4.94 15.80 -7.54
C VAL A 48 6.22 15.03 -7.36
N LEU A 49 6.09 13.73 -7.19
CA LEU A 49 7.19 12.79 -7.13
C LEU A 49 7.52 12.31 -8.54
N TYR A 50 8.80 12.42 -8.91
CA TYR A 50 9.32 11.87 -10.16
C TYR A 50 10.18 10.66 -9.84
N THR A 51 9.82 9.50 -10.37
CA THR A 51 10.65 8.30 -10.22
C THR A 51 11.73 8.25 -11.29
N LYS A 52 12.78 7.49 -11.05
CA LYS A 52 13.84 7.26 -12.06
C LYS A 52 13.37 6.44 -13.25
N THR A 53 12.29 5.71 -13.09
CA THR A 53 11.62 4.96 -14.16
C THR A 53 10.71 5.86 -14.98
N GLY A 54 10.47 7.10 -14.50
CA GLY A 54 9.78 8.16 -15.23
C GLY A 54 8.30 8.31 -14.91
N GLU A 55 7.79 7.63 -13.87
CA GLU A 55 6.43 7.81 -13.38
C GLU A 55 6.29 9.18 -12.70
N TYR A 56 5.11 9.77 -12.82
CA TYR A 56 4.67 10.95 -12.07
C TYR A 56 3.69 10.53 -11.01
N SER A 57 3.83 11.08 -9.80
CA SER A 57 2.91 10.76 -8.71
C SER A 57 2.59 11.99 -7.88
N ALA A 58 1.33 12.12 -7.49
CA ALA A 58 0.88 13.12 -6.53
C ALA A 58 0.21 12.45 -5.33
N ILE A 59 0.38 13.04 -4.16
CA ILE A 59 -0.16 12.52 -2.90
C ILE A 59 -1.23 13.48 -2.40
N LEU A 60 -2.39 12.91 -2.08
CA LEU A 60 -3.47 13.60 -1.37
C LEU A 60 -3.59 12.98 0.04
N LYS A 61 -3.61 13.82 1.06
CA LYS A 61 -4.08 13.42 2.39
C LYS A 61 -5.59 13.50 2.39
N MET A 62 -6.27 12.43 2.79
CA MET A 62 -7.74 12.38 2.80
C MET A 62 -8.26 11.81 4.12
N GLU A 63 -9.52 12.07 4.42
CA GLU A 63 -10.23 11.39 5.49
C GLU A 63 -11.05 10.24 4.92
N ASN A 64 -10.99 9.07 5.59
CA ASN A 64 -11.86 7.97 5.23
C ASN A 64 -13.33 8.35 5.49
N PRO A 65 -14.27 8.02 4.58
CA PRO A 65 -15.63 8.54 4.65
C PRO A 65 -16.50 7.84 5.71
N VAL A 66 -16.20 6.58 6.06
CA VAL A 66 -17.04 5.80 6.94
C VAL A 66 -16.60 5.97 8.39
N GLN A 67 -17.50 6.46 9.22
CA GLN A 67 -17.25 6.48 10.66
C GLN A 67 -17.34 5.05 11.22
N LYS A 68 -16.30 4.58 11.89
CA LYS A 68 -16.24 3.24 12.46
C LYS A 68 -17.38 3.05 13.48
N TYR A 69 -18.03 1.88 13.41
CA TYR A 69 -19.21 1.54 14.19
C TYR A 69 -20.44 2.43 13.92
N SER A 70 -20.46 3.18 12.81
CA SER A 70 -21.70 3.80 12.37
C SER A 70 -22.68 2.72 11.87
N ALA A 71 -23.97 2.94 12.07
CA ALA A 71 -24.98 2.01 11.55
C ALA A 71 -25.27 2.22 10.05
N ASN A 72 -24.53 3.09 9.39
CA ASN A 72 -24.79 3.47 8.00
C ASN A 72 -24.05 2.54 7.01
N ILE A 73 -24.78 1.55 6.51
CA ILE A 73 -24.29 0.59 5.51
C ILE A 73 -24.06 1.26 4.16
N ASP A 74 -24.84 2.29 3.81
CA ASP A 74 -24.77 2.94 2.50
C ASP A 74 -23.41 3.60 2.27
N SER A 75 -22.79 4.15 3.30
CA SER A 75 -21.48 4.77 3.20
C SER A 75 -20.37 3.81 2.72
N TYR A 76 -20.50 2.51 3.02
CA TYR A 76 -19.57 1.49 2.52
C TYR A 76 -19.73 1.27 1.00
N TYR A 77 -20.97 1.28 0.52
CA TYR A 77 -21.27 1.15 -0.91
C TYR A 77 -20.89 2.41 -1.68
N GLU A 78 -21.16 3.60 -1.12
CA GLU A 78 -20.77 4.88 -1.71
C GLU A 78 -19.27 4.98 -1.93
N PHE A 79 -18.47 4.51 -0.96
CA PHE A 79 -17.02 4.45 -1.14
C PHE A 79 -16.60 3.52 -2.29
N ASN A 80 -17.24 2.35 -2.43
CA ASN A 80 -16.95 1.45 -3.54
C ASN A 80 -17.30 2.09 -4.89
N HIS A 81 -18.40 2.81 -4.97
CA HIS A 81 -18.78 3.56 -6.18
C HIS A 81 -17.80 4.68 -6.48
N LEU A 82 -17.35 5.40 -5.45
CA LEU A 82 -16.33 6.43 -5.59
C LEU A 82 -15.02 5.87 -6.17
N VAL A 83 -14.50 4.77 -5.64
CA VAL A 83 -13.26 4.15 -6.14
C VAL A 83 -13.41 3.71 -7.59
N THR A 84 -14.56 3.14 -7.96
CA THR A 84 -14.85 2.76 -9.35
C THR A 84 -14.90 4.00 -10.27
N ALA A 85 -15.52 5.09 -9.83
CA ALA A 85 -15.57 6.33 -10.58
C ALA A 85 -14.18 6.98 -10.74
N LEU A 86 -13.33 6.93 -9.70
CA LEU A 86 -11.94 7.38 -9.78
C LEU A 86 -11.16 6.58 -10.82
N ALA A 87 -11.32 5.24 -10.83
CA ALA A 87 -10.66 4.39 -11.82
C ALA A 87 -11.11 4.71 -13.25
N GLN A 88 -12.40 5.00 -13.47
CA GLN A 88 -12.93 5.41 -14.77
C GLN A 88 -12.37 6.77 -15.22
N THR A 89 -12.29 7.73 -14.31
CA THR A 89 -11.75 9.08 -14.61
C THR A 89 -10.26 9.04 -14.96
N LEU A 90 -9.50 8.25 -14.24
CA LEU A 90 -8.06 8.10 -14.46
C LEU A 90 -7.78 7.33 -15.76
N GLY A 91 -8.44 6.21 -15.96
CA GLY A 91 -8.30 5.37 -17.16
C GLY A 91 -6.95 4.65 -17.24
N GLU A 92 -6.69 4.09 -18.44
CA GLU A 92 -5.49 3.28 -18.72
C GLU A 92 -4.18 3.99 -18.37
N GLY A 93 -3.24 3.24 -17.80
CA GLY A 93 -1.88 3.71 -17.47
C GLY A 93 -1.81 4.53 -16.20
N TYR A 94 -2.83 4.47 -15.37
CA TYR A 94 -2.81 5.05 -14.02
C TYR A 94 -2.91 3.96 -12.96
N ALA A 95 -2.31 4.25 -11.81
CA ALA A 95 -2.48 3.47 -10.59
C ALA A 95 -3.03 4.36 -9.47
N ILE A 96 -3.96 3.78 -8.71
CA ILE A 96 -4.47 4.31 -7.46
C ILE A 96 -3.77 3.52 -6.35
N HIS A 97 -3.02 4.20 -5.49
CA HIS A 97 -2.38 3.59 -4.34
C HIS A 97 -2.88 4.30 -3.08
N LYS A 98 -3.74 3.64 -2.34
CA LYS A 98 -4.23 4.13 -1.05
C LYS A 98 -3.37 3.54 0.06
N GLN A 99 -2.93 4.39 0.99
CA GLN A 99 -2.17 4.00 2.17
C GLN A 99 -2.92 4.46 3.42
N ASP A 100 -3.32 3.50 4.24
CA ASP A 100 -3.83 3.78 5.59
C ASP A 100 -2.71 3.50 6.58
N VAL A 101 -2.33 4.54 7.31
CA VAL A 101 -1.24 4.51 8.29
C VAL A 101 -1.84 4.52 9.67
N PHE A 102 -1.66 3.44 10.41
CA PHE A 102 -2.10 3.29 11.80
C PHE A 102 -0.90 3.40 12.71
N VAL A 103 -0.96 4.33 13.66
CA VAL A 103 0.16 4.64 14.56
C VAL A 103 -0.31 4.51 15.99
N ARG A 104 0.39 3.72 16.78
CA ARG A 104 0.13 3.60 18.20
C ARG A 104 0.72 4.79 18.93
N LYS A 105 -0.13 5.56 19.58
CA LYS A 105 0.22 6.72 20.39
C LYS A 105 -0.21 6.53 21.83
N GLN A 106 0.37 7.31 22.71
CA GLN A 106 -0.10 7.42 24.09
C GLN A 106 -0.74 8.79 24.27
N PHE A 107 -1.92 8.81 24.87
CA PHE A 107 -2.57 10.06 25.21
C PHE A 107 -1.76 10.77 26.29
N GLN A 108 -1.39 12.00 26.01
CA GLN A 108 -0.71 12.89 26.96
C GLN A 108 -1.48 14.22 26.95
N ASP A 109 -1.85 14.67 28.14
CA ASP A 109 -2.41 16.00 28.30
C ASP A 109 -1.30 17.04 28.12
N GLU A 110 -1.28 17.68 26.96
CA GLU A 110 -0.33 18.74 26.64
C GLU A 110 -0.84 20.14 27.06
N SER A 111 -2.08 20.22 27.57
CA SER A 111 -2.66 21.51 27.98
C SER A 111 -2.12 21.94 29.35
N ASN A 112 -1.56 23.15 29.39
CA ASN A 112 -1.16 23.82 30.61
C ASN A 112 -2.31 24.59 31.27
N ASP A 113 -3.53 24.38 30.82
CA ASP A 113 -4.71 25.15 31.28
C ASP A 113 -5.33 24.49 32.52
N ASN A 114 -5.85 25.33 33.41
CA ASN A 114 -6.67 24.89 34.52
C ASN A 114 -7.97 24.28 33.97
N HIS A 115 -8.03 23.00 33.91
CA HIS A 115 -9.24 22.28 33.48
C HIS A 115 -10.35 22.41 34.52
N GLU A 116 -11.60 22.49 34.05
CA GLU A 116 -12.75 22.31 34.92
C GLU A 116 -12.72 20.89 35.53
N PHE A 117 -13.31 20.69 36.71
CA PHE A 117 -13.25 19.44 37.48
C PHE A 117 -13.56 18.16 36.68
N LEU A 118 -14.55 18.21 35.77
CA LEU A 118 -14.90 17.08 34.94
C LEU A 118 -13.82 16.81 33.86
N SER A 119 -13.30 17.85 33.25
CA SER A 119 -12.24 17.76 32.25
C SER A 119 -10.94 17.24 32.88
N GLU A 120 -10.58 17.70 34.07
CA GLU A 120 -9.41 17.20 34.80
C GLU A 120 -9.53 15.70 35.09
N SER A 121 -10.71 15.24 35.55
CA SER A 121 -10.97 13.83 35.80
C SER A 121 -10.89 12.99 34.53
N TYR A 122 -11.37 13.51 33.41
CA TYR A 122 -11.29 12.87 32.09
C TYR A 122 -9.83 12.73 31.63
N PHE A 123 -9.08 13.82 31.59
CA PHE A 123 -7.68 13.80 31.19
C PHE A 123 -6.82 12.90 32.08
N LYS A 124 -7.04 12.94 33.38
CA LYS A 124 -6.36 12.05 34.34
C LYS A 124 -6.67 10.56 34.07
N TYR A 125 -7.89 10.23 33.67
CA TYR A 125 -8.30 8.88 33.34
C TYR A 125 -7.65 8.36 32.06
N PHE A 126 -7.51 9.21 31.03
CA PHE A 126 -6.96 8.82 29.74
C PHE A 126 -5.43 8.96 29.65
N ASN A 127 -4.80 9.73 30.53
CA ASN A 127 -3.37 10.00 30.48
C ASN A 127 -2.56 8.68 30.55
N GLY A 128 -1.62 8.53 29.62
CA GLY A 128 -0.79 7.34 29.49
C GLY A 128 -1.46 6.15 28.79
N ARG A 129 -2.76 6.23 28.44
CA ARG A 129 -3.42 5.16 27.69
C ARG A 129 -3.03 5.18 26.23
N SER A 130 -2.85 3.99 25.67
CA SER A 130 -2.55 3.84 24.24
C SER A 130 -3.82 3.96 23.40
N TYR A 131 -3.72 4.65 22.29
CA TYR A 131 -4.75 4.70 21.26
C TYR A 131 -4.09 4.54 19.88
N THR A 132 -4.90 4.22 18.86
CA THR A 132 -4.44 4.15 17.47
C THR A 132 -4.86 5.42 16.75
N ASP A 133 -3.87 6.16 16.22
CA ASP A 133 -4.09 7.27 15.30
C ASP A 133 -4.11 6.73 13.87
N SER A 134 -5.03 7.20 13.03
CA SER A 134 -5.11 6.79 11.64
C SER A 134 -4.98 7.98 10.69
N GLN A 135 -4.17 7.82 9.67
CA GLN A 135 -3.98 8.80 8.59
C GLN A 135 -4.09 8.09 7.25
N THR A 136 -4.82 8.70 6.32
CA THR A 136 -5.05 8.12 5.01
C THR A 136 -4.44 8.98 3.93
N TYR A 137 -3.73 8.35 3.01
CA TYR A 137 -3.11 8.98 1.85
C TYR A 137 -3.54 8.28 0.56
N LEU A 138 -3.88 9.07 -0.43
CA LEU A 138 -4.21 8.61 -1.78
C LEU A 138 -3.13 9.08 -2.74
N ILE A 139 -2.40 8.13 -3.30
CA ILE A 139 -1.32 8.37 -4.24
C ILE A 139 -1.82 8.00 -5.63
N ILE A 140 -1.80 8.94 -6.54
CA ILE A 140 -2.14 8.71 -7.95
C ILE A 140 -0.84 8.72 -8.76
N THR A 141 -0.58 7.63 -9.44
CA THR A 141 0.64 7.44 -10.22
C THR A 141 0.30 7.24 -11.69
N GLN A 142 0.94 7.99 -12.58
CA GLN A 142 0.89 7.76 -14.02
C GLN A 142 2.06 6.90 -14.45
N GLU A 143 1.75 5.79 -15.12
CA GLU A 143 2.75 4.88 -15.69
C GLU A 143 3.54 5.57 -16.79
N ASN A 144 4.86 5.37 -16.78
CA ASN A 144 5.67 5.66 -17.94
C ASN A 144 6.21 4.36 -18.54
N LYS A 145 6.05 4.20 -19.86
CA LYS A 145 6.65 3.05 -20.56
C LYS A 145 8.17 3.18 -20.46
N LYS A 146 8.81 2.16 -19.89
CA LYS A 146 10.27 2.09 -19.75
C LYS A 146 10.93 2.38 -21.10
N SER A 147 11.52 3.57 -21.22
CA SER A 147 12.39 3.94 -22.35
C SER A 147 13.83 4.00 -21.87
N ARG A 148 14.77 3.61 -22.71
CA ARG A 148 16.20 3.75 -22.39
C ARG A 148 16.64 5.20 -22.21
N ILE A 149 15.87 6.14 -22.73
CA ILE A 149 16.13 7.57 -22.68
C ILE A 149 14.90 8.22 -22.08
N PHE A 150 15.08 8.87 -20.92
CA PHE A 150 14.04 9.68 -20.33
C PHE A 150 13.76 10.87 -21.26
N SER A 151 12.54 10.97 -21.75
CA SER A 151 12.06 12.15 -22.47
C SER A 151 10.84 12.69 -21.75
N PHE A 152 10.88 13.96 -21.38
CA PHE A 152 9.73 14.66 -20.81
C PHE A 152 8.63 14.80 -21.87
N ASP A 153 7.46 14.26 -21.59
CA ASP A 153 6.28 14.38 -22.44
C ASP A 153 5.32 15.42 -21.84
N SER A 154 5.34 16.62 -22.40
CA SER A 154 4.51 17.75 -21.94
C SER A 154 3.00 17.50 -22.07
N LYS A 155 2.58 16.61 -22.97
CA LYS A 155 1.16 16.23 -23.13
C LYS A 155 0.72 15.32 -22.01
N LYS A 156 1.51 14.28 -21.70
CA LYS A 156 1.25 13.38 -20.57
C LYS A 156 1.26 14.15 -19.25
N TRP A 157 2.23 15.05 -19.09
CA TRP A 157 2.31 15.91 -17.92
C TRP A 157 1.04 16.73 -17.70
N ARG A 158 0.55 17.40 -18.74
CA ARG A 158 -0.69 18.19 -18.66
C ARG A 158 -1.91 17.32 -18.37
N ASP A 159 -2.01 16.14 -19.00
CA ASP A 159 -3.07 15.17 -18.71
C ASP A 159 -3.05 14.73 -17.27
N PHE A 160 -1.88 14.41 -16.74
CA PHE A 160 -1.68 14.06 -15.34
C PHE A 160 -2.19 15.15 -14.39
N MET A 161 -1.77 16.40 -14.58
CA MET A 161 -2.20 17.51 -13.72
C MET A 161 -3.72 17.77 -13.78
N VAL A 162 -4.33 17.62 -14.97
CA VAL A 162 -5.79 17.73 -15.12
C VAL A 162 -6.49 16.61 -14.36
N LYS A 163 -6.01 15.38 -14.46
CA LYS A 163 -6.62 14.22 -13.79
C LYS A 163 -6.49 14.29 -12.29
N ILE A 164 -5.34 14.73 -11.77
CA ILE A 164 -5.15 14.93 -10.31
C ILE A 164 -6.17 15.92 -9.76
N ARG A 165 -6.41 17.04 -10.46
CA ARG A 165 -7.43 18.02 -10.04
C ARG A 165 -8.84 17.42 -10.08
N LYS A 166 -9.18 16.67 -11.14
CA LYS A 166 -10.47 15.96 -11.23
C LYS A 166 -10.67 14.94 -10.11
N VAL A 167 -9.63 14.21 -9.73
CA VAL A 167 -9.69 13.26 -8.59
C VAL A 167 -10.06 14.01 -7.30
N LYS A 168 -9.44 15.15 -7.01
CA LYS A 168 -9.78 15.96 -5.83
C LYS A 168 -11.22 16.46 -5.87
N ASP A 169 -11.67 16.94 -7.04
CA ASP A 169 -13.05 17.41 -7.20
C ASP A 169 -14.05 16.28 -6.98
N GLN A 170 -13.79 15.09 -7.51
CA GLN A 170 -14.65 13.91 -7.28
C GLN A 170 -14.69 13.47 -5.82
N LEU A 171 -13.56 13.50 -5.11
CA LEU A 171 -13.52 13.23 -3.68
C LEU A 171 -14.41 14.21 -2.93
N LYS A 172 -14.28 15.51 -3.22
CA LYS A 172 -15.09 16.58 -2.61
C LYS A 172 -16.58 16.39 -2.90
N ASP A 173 -16.95 16.11 -4.15
CA ASP A 173 -18.34 15.88 -4.56
C ASP A 173 -18.96 14.67 -3.86
N SER A 174 -18.14 13.70 -3.48
CA SER A 174 -18.54 12.52 -2.69
C SER A 174 -18.44 12.74 -1.17
N GLY A 175 -18.24 13.99 -0.71
CA GLY A 175 -18.17 14.31 0.71
C GLY A 175 -16.88 13.87 1.41
N VAL A 176 -15.84 13.53 0.64
CA VAL A 176 -14.52 13.13 1.17
C VAL A 176 -13.59 14.34 1.18
N GLU A 177 -13.17 14.77 2.37
CA GLU A 177 -12.18 15.83 2.50
C GLU A 177 -10.81 15.34 2.05
N ALA A 178 -10.18 16.10 1.16
CA ALA A 178 -8.85 15.78 0.66
C ALA A 178 -8.03 17.04 0.37
N SER A 179 -6.76 17.02 0.74
CA SER A 179 -5.79 18.08 0.48
C SER A 179 -4.54 17.53 -0.22
N TYR A 180 -3.96 18.30 -1.15
CA TYR A 180 -2.67 17.93 -1.71
C TYR A 180 -1.57 18.07 -0.66
N LEU A 181 -0.60 17.18 -0.69
CA LEU A 181 0.68 17.45 -0.08
C LEU A 181 1.50 18.34 -1.04
N ASP A 182 2.10 19.41 -0.51
CA ASP A 182 3.07 20.22 -1.24
C ASP A 182 4.41 19.46 -1.38
N GLY A 183 5.40 20.05 -2.05
CA GLY A 183 6.68 19.39 -2.30
C GLY A 183 7.42 19.00 -1.02
N ASN A 184 7.35 19.81 0.03
CA ASN A 184 8.02 19.56 1.30
C ASN A 184 7.31 18.49 2.12
N THR A 185 5.99 18.59 2.26
CA THR A 185 5.19 17.61 2.99
C THR A 185 5.15 16.25 2.28
N ALA A 186 5.15 16.23 0.95
CA ALA A 186 5.26 14.99 0.18
C ALA A 186 6.60 14.29 0.43
N ARG A 187 7.71 15.06 0.47
CA ARG A 187 9.02 14.53 0.80
C ARG A 187 9.09 14.04 2.24
N GLU A 188 8.57 14.82 3.18
CA GLU A 188 8.51 14.42 4.59
C GLU A 188 7.70 13.11 4.76
N TYR A 189 6.58 12.97 4.06
CA TYR A 189 5.80 11.73 4.09
C TYR A 189 6.59 10.52 3.59
N VAL A 190 7.33 10.66 2.49
CA VAL A 190 8.22 9.60 1.98
C VAL A 190 9.31 9.25 3.00
N ASP A 191 9.92 10.24 3.64
CA ASP A 191 10.95 10.04 4.66
C ASP A 191 10.39 9.34 5.91
N ARG A 192 9.15 9.68 6.32
CA ARG A 192 8.42 8.99 7.40
C ARG A 192 8.10 7.55 7.06
N TYR A 193 7.63 7.30 5.85
CA TYR A 193 7.40 5.94 5.37
C TYR A 193 8.71 5.14 5.34
N PHE A 194 9.80 5.73 4.86
CA PHE A 194 11.10 5.12 4.78
C PHE A 194 11.65 4.68 6.15
N SER A 195 11.44 5.49 7.17
CA SER A 195 11.88 5.19 8.54
C SER A 195 10.83 4.43 9.37
N MET A 196 9.63 4.24 8.84
CA MET A 196 8.46 3.76 9.58
C MET A 196 8.24 4.54 10.89
N ASN A 197 8.52 5.85 10.86
CA ASN A 197 8.43 6.73 12.00
C ASN A 197 7.43 7.87 11.73
N PHE A 198 6.24 7.72 12.27
CA PHE A 198 5.14 8.67 12.14
C PHE A 198 4.82 9.39 13.46
N ASN A 199 5.55 9.09 14.55
CA ASN A 199 5.31 9.67 15.86
C ASN A 199 6.18 10.90 16.14
N ASP A 200 7.45 10.88 15.69
CA ASP A 200 8.41 11.91 16.06
C ASP A 200 8.30 13.17 15.19
N LYS A 201 8.63 14.31 15.78
CA LYS A 201 8.69 15.60 15.06
C LYS A 201 9.81 15.63 14.02
N THR A 202 10.88 14.87 14.25
CA THR A 202 12.04 14.80 13.34
C THR A 202 12.23 13.37 12.85
N VAL A 203 12.40 13.24 11.54
CA VAL A 203 12.67 11.95 10.91
C VAL A 203 14.17 11.78 10.72
N SER A 204 14.76 10.76 11.32
CA SER A 204 16.15 10.38 11.08
C SER A 204 16.21 9.20 10.10
N MET A 205 16.95 9.39 9.01
CA MET A 205 17.21 8.32 8.05
C MET A 205 18.12 7.26 8.69
N THR A 206 17.65 6.02 8.75
CA THR A 206 18.39 4.89 9.29
C THR A 206 18.82 3.91 8.21
N ASN A 207 19.85 3.11 8.49
CA ASN A 207 20.26 2.03 7.60
C ASN A 207 19.31 0.83 7.80
N PHE A 208 19.04 0.11 6.71
CA PHE A 208 18.33 -1.17 6.76
C PHE A 208 19.29 -2.32 6.98
N LYS A 209 18.89 -3.23 7.86
CA LYS A 209 19.42 -4.58 7.91
C LYS A 209 18.30 -5.53 7.50
N VAL A 210 18.54 -6.28 6.44
CA VAL A 210 17.56 -7.21 5.89
C VAL A 210 17.91 -8.61 6.36
N ASP A 211 16.99 -9.24 7.06
CA ASP A 211 17.02 -10.66 7.41
C ASP A 211 16.07 -11.43 6.47
N GLU A 212 16.03 -12.76 6.55
CA GLU A 212 15.19 -13.58 5.68
C GLU A 212 13.70 -13.22 5.74
N GLU A 213 13.18 -12.88 6.91
CA GLU A 213 11.75 -12.65 7.15
C GLU A 213 11.40 -11.23 7.60
N SER A 214 12.37 -10.36 7.79
CA SER A 214 12.12 -9.02 8.33
C SER A 214 13.17 -8.00 7.91
N ILE A 215 12.84 -6.73 8.10
CA ILE A 215 13.72 -5.59 7.87
C ILE A 215 13.90 -4.87 9.21
N SER A 216 15.13 -4.75 9.68
CA SER A 216 15.43 -3.92 10.85
C SER A 216 15.87 -2.52 10.41
N MET A 217 15.26 -1.49 10.98
CA MET A 217 15.54 -0.08 10.73
C MET A 217 15.52 0.71 12.02
N GLY A 218 16.68 1.23 12.43
CA GLY A 218 16.82 1.93 13.70
C GLY A 218 16.43 1.03 14.90
N ASN A 219 15.45 1.49 15.65
CA ASN A 219 14.89 0.77 16.80
C ASN A 219 13.64 -0.06 16.47
N LYS A 220 13.33 -0.25 15.19
CA LYS A 220 12.16 -1.00 14.73
C LYS A 220 12.53 -2.20 13.89
N ARG A 221 11.66 -3.20 13.95
CA ARG A 221 11.65 -4.36 13.06
C ARG A 221 10.36 -4.35 12.27
N CYS A 222 10.48 -4.44 10.94
CA CYS A 222 9.34 -4.42 10.04
C CYS A 222 9.21 -5.73 9.29
N LYS A 223 7.97 -6.15 9.03
CA LYS A 223 7.64 -7.30 8.19
C LYS A 223 6.52 -6.93 7.23
N VAL A 224 6.64 -7.40 5.99
CA VAL A 224 5.63 -7.19 4.95
C VAL A 224 4.84 -8.48 4.75
N TYR A 225 3.52 -8.34 4.75
CA TYR A 225 2.57 -9.42 4.50
C TYR A 225 1.73 -9.07 3.28
N SER A 226 1.58 -9.99 2.33
CA SER A 226 0.67 -9.80 1.19
C SER A 226 -0.67 -10.48 1.46
N LEU A 227 -1.78 -9.79 1.19
CA LEU A 227 -3.12 -10.34 1.43
C LEU A 227 -3.55 -11.31 0.34
N VAL A 228 -3.12 -11.05 -0.88
CA VAL A 228 -3.42 -11.89 -2.04
C VAL A 228 -2.12 -12.14 -2.78
N ASP A 229 -1.82 -13.42 -2.93
CA ASP A 229 -0.70 -13.92 -3.70
C ASP A 229 -1.23 -14.93 -4.71
N VAL A 230 -0.56 -15.07 -5.84
CA VAL A 230 -0.93 -16.08 -6.85
C VAL A 230 -0.93 -17.49 -6.28
N ASP A 231 -0.03 -17.76 -5.33
CA ASP A 231 0.10 -19.05 -4.66
C ASP A 231 -0.90 -19.26 -3.51
N CYS A 232 -1.56 -18.19 -3.06
CA CYS A 232 -2.50 -18.19 -1.93
C CYS A 232 -3.95 -18.06 -2.40
N VAL A 233 -4.30 -18.57 -3.57
CA VAL A 233 -5.59 -18.39 -4.25
C VAL A 233 -6.73 -19.12 -3.54
N SER A 234 -7.10 -18.67 -2.35
CA SER A 234 -8.48 -18.74 -1.94
C SER A 234 -8.92 -17.33 -1.55
N THR A 235 -9.15 -16.50 -2.56
CA THR A 235 -9.96 -15.31 -2.34
C THR A 235 -11.29 -15.75 -1.75
N PRO A 236 -11.83 -15.03 -0.77
CA PRO A 236 -13.12 -15.39 -0.21
C PRO A 236 -14.14 -15.50 -1.34
N SER A 237 -14.95 -16.52 -1.33
CA SER A 237 -15.99 -16.77 -2.34
C SER A 237 -16.97 -15.60 -2.46
N ILE A 238 -17.05 -14.76 -1.42
CA ILE A 238 -17.86 -13.56 -1.36
C ILE A 238 -17.05 -12.45 -0.73
N VAL A 239 -16.64 -11.47 -1.54
CA VAL A 239 -16.04 -10.21 -1.06
C VAL A 239 -17.16 -9.21 -0.86
N ARG A 240 -17.24 -8.62 0.35
CA ARG A 240 -18.25 -7.63 0.72
C ARG A 240 -17.60 -6.33 1.18
N PRO A 241 -18.25 -5.18 1.00
CA PRO A 241 -17.77 -3.90 1.51
C PRO A 241 -17.61 -3.85 3.02
N PHE A 242 -18.42 -4.63 3.74
CA PHE A 242 -18.43 -4.69 5.20
C PHE A 242 -18.75 -6.10 5.68
N THR A 243 -18.47 -6.36 6.94
CA THR A 243 -18.96 -7.52 7.71
C THR A 243 -19.71 -7.02 8.95
N ASN A 244 -20.54 -7.87 9.56
CA ASN A 244 -21.20 -7.53 10.80
C ASN A 244 -20.45 -8.13 11.99
N ILE A 245 -20.31 -7.35 13.03
CA ILE A 245 -19.84 -7.80 14.35
C ILE A 245 -20.97 -7.64 15.38
N GLU A 246 -21.01 -8.57 16.33
CA GLU A 246 -21.95 -8.52 17.43
C GLU A 246 -21.29 -7.86 18.65
N VAL A 247 -21.84 -6.74 19.10
CA VAL A 247 -21.40 -6.04 20.31
C VAL A 247 -22.62 -5.83 21.21
N ASN A 248 -22.62 -6.45 22.39
CA ASN A 248 -23.73 -6.35 23.36
C ASN A 248 -25.12 -6.65 22.74
N ASN A 249 -25.21 -7.69 21.92
CA ASN A 249 -26.42 -8.10 21.18
C ASN A 249 -26.88 -7.09 20.12
N VAL A 250 -26.04 -6.18 19.70
CA VAL A 250 -26.28 -5.27 18.58
C VAL A 250 -25.35 -5.66 17.44
N SER A 251 -25.92 -5.91 16.27
CA SER A 251 -25.15 -6.17 15.04
C SER A 251 -24.74 -4.86 14.42
N MET A 252 -23.42 -4.64 14.27
CA MET A 252 -22.86 -3.41 13.70
C MET A 252 -22.03 -3.72 12.47
N PRO A 253 -22.19 -2.96 11.37
CA PRO A 253 -21.34 -3.08 10.21
C PRO A 253 -19.96 -2.55 10.53
N VAL A 254 -18.93 -3.28 10.10
CA VAL A 254 -17.53 -2.85 10.13
C VAL A 254 -16.84 -3.24 8.84
N ASP A 255 -15.77 -2.56 8.50
CA ASP A 255 -14.95 -2.91 7.35
C ASP A 255 -14.56 -4.38 7.37
N MET A 256 -14.58 -5.04 6.23
CA MET A 256 -14.13 -6.44 6.12
C MET A 256 -12.68 -6.61 6.59
N VAL A 257 -11.85 -5.58 6.40
CA VAL A 257 -10.42 -5.55 6.79
C VAL A 257 -10.16 -4.73 8.06
N SER A 258 -11.18 -4.49 8.90
CA SER A 258 -11.07 -3.68 10.13
C SER A 258 -9.99 -4.14 11.11
N LEU A 259 -9.58 -5.42 11.01
CA LEU A 259 -8.53 -6.00 11.86
C LEU A 259 -7.14 -5.34 11.68
N VAL A 260 -6.91 -4.61 10.57
CA VAL A 260 -5.59 -4.00 10.30
C VAL A 260 -5.29 -2.83 11.24
N ASP A 261 -6.28 -2.22 11.86
CA ASP A 261 -6.12 -1.11 12.80
C ASP A 261 -5.76 -1.53 14.23
N SER A 262 -5.84 -2.83 14.53
CA SER A 262 -5.72 -3.38 15.89
C SER A 262 -4.74 -4.54 16.02
N ILE A 263 -3.67 -4.54 15.19
CA ILE A 263 -2.63 -5.58 15.23
C ILE A 263 -1.85 -5.49 16.57
N PRO A 264 -1.80 -6.56 17.37
CA PRO A 264 -1.16 -6.54 18.68
C PRO A 264 0.35 -6.30 18.55
N SER A 265 0.92 -5.57 19.50
CA SER A 265 2.35 -5.23 19.58
C SER A 265 2.91 -4.40 18.41
N ALA A 266 2.09 -4.01 17.45
CA ALA A 266 2.50 -3.12 16.37
C ALA A 266 2.54 -1.67 16.87
N ASP A 267 3.62 -0.95 16.53
CA ASP A 267 3.73 0.50 16.72
C ASP A 267 3.16 1.26 15.54
N VAL A 268 3.42 0.73 14.35
CA VAL A 268 3.01 1.32 13.08
C VAL A 268 2.56 0.20 12.14
N VAL A 269 1.43 0.40 11.52
CA VAL A 269 0.93 -0.47 10.44
C VAL A 269 0.62 0.40 9.25
N VAL A 270 1.12 0.05 8.08
CA VAL A 270 0.73 0.68 6.82
C VAL A 270 0.04 -0.36 5.96
N TYR A 271 -1.24 -0.12 5.69
CA TYR A 271 -2.02 -0.93 4.76
C TYR A 271 -1.96 -0.31 3.37
N ASN A 272 -1.24 -0.96 2.49
CA ASN A 272 -1.07 -0.56 1.09
C ASN A 272 -2.11 -1.25 0.21
N GLN A 273 -2.86 -0.46 -0.54
CA GLN A 273 -3.93 -0.90 -1.42
C GLN A 273 -3.69 -0.30 -2.81
N MET A 274 -3.29 -1.13 -3.76
CA MET A 274 -2.82 -0.68 -5.07
C MET A 274 -3.73 -1.22 -6.17
N PHE A 275 -4.23 -0.33 -7.03
CA PHE A 275 -5.00 -0.64 -8.22
C PHE A 275 -4.28 -0.10 -9.45
N PHE A 276 -4.07 -0.97 -10.42
CA PHE A 276 -3.48 -0.63 -11.70
C PHE A 276 -4.55 -0.76 -12.77
N ILE A 277 -4.75 0.29 -13.54
CA ILE A 277 -5.81 0.35 -14.55
C ILE A 277 -5.20 -0.04 -15.90
N PRO A 278 -5.47 -1.27 -16.39
CA PRO A 278 -4.92 -1.75 -17.65
C PRO A 278 -5.73 -1.27 -18.86
N ASN A 279 -5.21 -1.55 -20.05
CA ASN A 279 -5.99 -1.43 -21.27
C ASN A 279 -7.15 -2.43 -21.30
N GLN A 280 -8.38 -1.95 -21.12
CA GLN A 280 -9.59 -2.78 -21.01
C GLN A 280 -9.81 -3.69 -22.22
N LYS A 281 -9.59 -3.17 -23.43
CA LYS A 281 -9.77 -3.96 -24.67
C LYS A 281 -8.80 -5.12 -24.76
N ARG A 282 -7.55 -4.88 -24.33
CA ARG A 282 -6.52 -5.91 -24.28
C ARG A 282 -6.89 -6.99 -23.27
N GLU A 283 -7.29 -6.63 -22.05
CA GLU A 283 -7.63 -7.60 -21.01
C GLU A 283 -8.87 -8.42 -21.36
N LEU A 284 -9.90 -7.80 -21.93
CA LEU A 284 -11.08 -8.52 -22.45
C LEU A 284 -10.69 -9.52 -23.56
N SER A 285 -9.81 -9.11 -24.49
CA SER A 285 -9.29 -10.03 -25.51
C SER A 285 -8.50 -11.20 -24.91
N LEU A 286 -7.74 -10.99 -23.85
CA LEU A 286 -7.02 -12.05 -23.12
C LEU A 286 -8.00 -13.00 -22.41
N LEU A 287 -9.06 -12.48 -21.81
CA LEU A 287 -10.14 -13.28 -21.22
C LEU A 287 -10.86 -14.13 -22.28
N ASP A 288 -11.14 -13.56 -23.46
CA ASP A 288 -11.72 -14.33 -24.58
C ASP A 288 -10.82 -15.46 -25.04
N LYS A 289 -9.53 -15.22 -25.21
CA LYS A 289 -8.55 -16.25 -25.54
C LYS A 289 -8.50 -17.35 -24.46
N LYS A 290 -8.50 -16.97 -23.18
CA LYS A 290 -8.54 -17.91 -22.07
C LYS A 290 -9.82 -18.75 -22.09
N LYS A 291 -10.99 -18.12 -22.27
CA LYS A 291 -12.28 -18.79 -22.41
C LYS A 291 -12.26 -19.84 -23.53
N ASN A 292 -11.81 -19.44 -24.74
CA ASN A 292 -11.73 -20.34 -25.90
C ASN A 292 -10.78 -21.52 -25.67
N ARG A 293 -9.65 -21.26 -24.97
CA ARG A 293 -8.69 -22.33 -24.58
C ARG A 293 -9.33 -23.33 -23.63
N HIS A 294 -10.06 -22.90 -22.62
CA HIS A 294 -10.79 -23.80 -21.71
C HIS A 294 -11.91 -24.54 -22.45
N ALA A 295 -12.63 -23.88 -23.34
CA ALA A 295 -13.70 -24.50 -24.14
C ALA A 295 -13.19 -25.59 -25.10
N SER A 296 -11.94 -25.49 -25.57
CA SER A 296 -11.34 -26.50 -26.47
C SER A 296 -10.94 -27.80 -25.77
N MET A 297 -10.87 -27.80 -24.44
CA MET A 297 -10.48 -28.98 -23.63
C MET A 297 -11.58 -29.24 -22.58
N PRO A 298 -12.76 -29.75 -22.97
CA PRO A 298 -13.90 -29.86 -22.09
C PRO A 298 -13.66 -30.90 -20.97
N ASN A 299 -13.62 -30.39 -19.75
CA ASN A 299 -13.72 -31.14 -18.51
C ASN A 299 -14.52 -30.31 -17.49
N PRO A 300 -14.96 -30.86 -16.36
CA PRO A 300 -15.78 -30.11 -15.40
C PRO A 300 -15.15 -28.80 -14.93
N SER A 301 -13.84 -28.78 -14.63
CA SER A 301 -13.13 -27.58 -14.18
C SER A 301 -13.04 -26.53 -15.28
N ASN A 302 -12.80 -26.93 -16.53
CA ASN A 302 -12.75 -26.01 -17.67
C ASN A 302 -14.14 -25.46 -18.01
N GLN A 303 -15.22 -26.23 -17.83
CA GLN A 303 -16.58 -25.76 -18.01
C GLN A 303 -16.91 -24.66 -17.00
N ILE A 304 -16.59 -24.86 -15.72
CA ILE A 304 -16.73 -23.83 -14.67
C ILE A 304 -15.94 -22.58 -15.04
N ALA A 305 -14.69 -22.71 -15.47
CA ALA A 305 -13.87 -21.58 -15.87
C ALA A 305 -14.48 -20.77 -17.04
N VAL A 306 -15.07 -21.46 -18.02
CA VAL A 306 -15.78 -20.81 -19.14
C VAL A 306 -17.01 -20.05 -18.67
N GLU A 307 -17.80 -20.64 -17.76
CA GLU A 307 -18.98 -19.98 -17.18
C GLU A 307 -18.60 -18.75 -16.35
N ASP A 308 -17.57 -18.85 -15.53
CA ASP A 308 -17.11 -17.73 -14.69
C ASP A 308 -16.56 -16.58 -15.54
N ILE A 309 -15.77 -16.87 -16.59
CA ILE A 309 -15.32 -15.83 -17.51
C ILE A 309 -16.51 -15.15 -18.19
N LYS A 310 -17.54 -15.90 -18.63
CA LYS A 310 -18.76 -15.33 -19.22
C LYS A 310 -19.47 -14.41 -18.22
N LYS A 311 -19.64 -14.84 -16.96
CA LYS A 311 -20.26 -14.00 -15.92
C LYS A 311 -19.51 -12.67 -15.73
N VAL A 312 -18.18 -12.71 -15.68
CA VAL A 312 -17.36 -11.49 -15.57
C VAL A 312 -17.56 -10.59 -16.79
N GLN A 313 -17.55 -11.15 -17.99
CA GLN A 313 -17.80 -10.38 -19.24
C GLN A 313 -19.20 -9.75 -19.28
N ASP A 314 -20.23 -10.49 -18.82
CA ASP A 314 -21.60 -10.00 -18.74
C ASP A 314 -21.74 -8.85 -17.74
N VAL A 315 -21.11 -8.95 -16.57
CA VAL A 315 -21.09 -7.86 -15.58
C VAL A 315 -20.40 -6.61 -16.12
N ILE A 316 -19.26 -6.77 -16.78
CA ILE A 316 -18.55 -5.63 -17.41
C ILE A 316 -19.45 -4.95 -18.46
N ALA A 317 -20.12 -5.74 -19.30
CA ALA A 317 -20.95 -5.21 -20.37
C ALA A 317 -22.23 -4.50 -19.87
N ARG A 318 -22.86 -5.02 -18.80
CA ARG A 318 -24.13 -4.48 -18.27
C ARG A 318 -23.93 -3.34 -17.28
N GLU A 319 -22.89 -3.42 -16.45
CA GLU A 319 -22.71 -2.51 -15.32
C GLU A 319 -21.55 -1.53 -15.54
N ASN A 320 -20.92 -1.55 -16.72
CA ASN A 320 -19.78 -0.70 -17.09
C ASN A 320 -18.64 -0.73 -16.06
N LYS A 321 -18.45 -1.89 -15.41
CA LYS A 321 -17.34 -2.12 -14.47
C LYS A 321 -16.02 -2.29 -15.22
N GLN A 322 -14.91 -1.95 -14.58
CA GLN A 322 -13.58 -2.07 -15.14
C GLN A 322 -12.80 -3.22 -14.54
N LEU A 323 -11.96 -3.83 -15.35
CA LEU A 323 -10.91 -4.72 -14.90
C LEU A 323 -9.76 -3.90 -14.32
N VAL A 324 -9.25 -4.32 -13.18
CA VAL A 324 -8.08 -3.74 -12.55
C VAL A 324 -7.15 -4.85 -12.10
N TYR A 325 -5.84 -4.59 -12.11
CA TYR A 325 -4.91 -5.39 -11.36
C TYR A 325 -4.80 -4.81 -9.96
N ALA A 326 -4.90 -5.65 -8.96
CA ALA A 326 -4.83 -5.23 -7.56
C ALA A 326 -3.65 -5.88 -6.84
N HIS A 327 -3.12 -5.17 -5.85
CA HIS A 327 -2.14 -5.67 -4.90
C HIS A 327 -2.45 -5.08 -3.53
N PHE A 328 -2.41 -5.92 -2.49
CA PHE A 328 -2.62 -5.51 -1.12
C PHE A 328 -1.50 -6.06 -0.25
N ASN A 329 -0.89 -5.20 0.54
CA ASN A 329 0.07 -5.63 1.54
C ASN A 329 -0.01 -4.80 2.81
N LEU A 330 0.45 -5.40 3.90
CA LEU A 330 0.60 -4.77 5.20
C LEU A 330 2.09 -4.67 5.52
N VAL A 331 2.54 -3.47 5.82
CA VAL A 331 3.85 -3.25 6.42
C VAL A 331 3.64 -3.05 7.91
N VAL A 332 4.08 -4.00 8.71
CA VAL A 332 3.91 -3.98 10.17
C VAL A 332 5.26 -3.68 10.81
N GLY A 333 5.34 -2.59 11.54
CA GLY A 333 6.51 -2.19 12.33
C GLY A 333 6.26 -2.41 13.82
N VAL A 334 7.22 -3.08 14.47
CA VAL A 334 7.23 -3.32 15.93
C VAL A 334 8.52 -2.78 16.53
N PRO A 335 8.57 -2.49 17.83
CA PRO A 335 9.84 -2.25 18.53
C PRO A 335 10.83 -3.39 18.30
N ILE A 336 12.14 -3.10 18.25
CA ILE A 336 13.17 -4.10 17.95
C ILE A 336 13.14 -5.30 18.90
N ASP A 337 12.74 -5.06 20.16
CA ASP A 337 12.66 -6.06 21.23
C ASP A 337 11.32 -6.80 21.27
N ALA A 338 10.34 -6.37 20.45
CA ALA A 338 9.04 -7.00 20.41
C ALA A 338 9.03 -8.26 19.55
N ASP A 339 8.15 -9.19 19.91
CA ASP A 339 7.96 -10.43 19.17
C ASP A 339 7.02 -10.22 17.99
N ILE A 340 7.59 -10.11 16.79
CA ILE A 340 6.83 -9.95 15.54
C ILE A 340 5.97 -11.18 15.19
N GLN A 341 6.27 -12.35 15.79
CA GLN A 341 5.48 -13.56 15.55
C GLN A 341 4.05 -13.43 16.10
N LYS A 342 3.84 -12.62 17.15
CA LYS A 342 2.48 -12.32 17.64
C LYS A 342 1.64 -11.62 16.60
N CYS A 343 2.22 -10.67 15.84
CA CYS A 343 1.55 -10.02 14.71
C CYS A 343 1.22 -11.05 13.62
N THR A 344 2.18 -11.91 13.28
CA THR A 344 1.99 -12.96 12.27
C THR A 344 0.83 -13.87 12.62
N ASN A 345 0.81 -14.41 13.84
CA ASN A 345 -0.25 -15.31 14.30
C ASN A 345 -1.62 -14.62 14.33
N HIS A 346 -1.67 -13.36 14.75
CA HIS A 346 -2.91 -12.58 14.76
C HIS A 346 -3.46 -12.40 13.35
N LEU A 347 -2.61 -11.99 12.41
CA LEU A 347 -2.99 -11.77 11.02
C LEU A 347 -3.44 -13.06 10.33
N GLU A 348 -2.71 -14.16 10.50
CA GLU A 348 -3.09 -15.47 9.94
C GLU A 348 -4.47 -15.93 10.45
N ASN A 349 -4.71 -15.82 11.75
CA ASN A 349 -5.98 -16.22 12.35
C ASN A 349 -7.13 -15.30 11.91
N SER A 350 -6.91 -14.00 11.88
CA SER A 350 -7.96 -13.01 11.60
C SER A 350 -8.34 -13.00 10.12
N PHE A 351 -7.37 -13.00 9.21
CA PHE A 351 -7.63 -13.13 7.78
C PHE A 351 -8.15 -14.52 7.41
N GLY A 352 -7.67 -15.58 8.07
CA GLY A 352 -8.17 -16.94 7.88
C GLY A 352 -9.66 -17.08 8.20
N ARG A 353 -10.18 -16.36 9.21
CA ARG A 353 -11.62 -16.31 9.51
C ARG A 353 -12.45 -15.65 8.39
N LEU A 354 -11.83 -14.76 7.63
CA LEU A 354 -12.44 -14.12 6.45
C LEU A 354 -12.27 -14.96 5.18
N GLY A 355 -11.62 -16.13 5.26
CA GLY A 355 -11.30 -16.96 4.10
C GLY A 355 -10.18 -16.38 3.24
N ILE A 356 -9.37 -15.47 3.78
CA ILE A 356 -8.24 -14.86 3.09
C ILE A 356 -6.94 -15.46 3.65
N HIS A 357 -6.12 -16.01 2.77
CA HIS A 357 -4.79 -16.51 3.14
C HIS A 357 -3.75 -15.41 2.95
N ILE A 358 -3.11 -15.04 4.05
CA ILE A 358 -2.04 -14.04 4.06
C ILE A 358 -0.70 -14.72 3.71
N SER A 359 0.03 -14.15 2.77
CA SER A 359 1.38 -14.59 2.46
C SER A 359 2.39 -13.90 3.39
N LYS A 360 3.19 -14.70 4.09
CA LYS A 360 4.20 -14.20 5.04
C LYS A 360 5.46 -13.68 4.37
N ARG A 361 5.61 -13.87 3.09
CA ARG A 361 6.79 -13.51 2.31
C ARG A 361 8.12 -13.79 3.03
N ALA A 362 9.01 -14.49 2.39
CA ALA A 362 10.38 -14.69 2.83
C ALA A 362 11.32 -14.20 1.72
N TYR A 363 12.51 -13.73 2.08
CA TYR A 363 13.58 -13.29 1.19
C TYR A 363 13.32 -12.01 0.36
N ASN A 364 12.08 -11.69 -0.02
CA ASN A 364 11.73 -10.52 -0.82
C ASN A 364 11.13 -9.35 0.01
N GLN A 365 11.35 -9.35 1.32
CA GLN A 365 10.82 -8.34 2.25
C GLN A 365 11.19 -6.91 1.85
N LEU A 366 12.48 -6.67 1.54
CA LEU A 366 12.94 -5.34 1.12
C LEU A 366 12.33 -4.91 -0.21
N GLU A 367 12.19 -5.83 -1.17
CA GLU A 367 11.59 -5.55 -2.47
C GLU A 367 10.15 -5.09 -2.30
N LEU A 368 9.34 -5.84 -1.56
CA LEU A 368 7.94 -5.49 -1.29
C LEU A 368 7.80 -4.17 -0.53
N PHE A 369 8.67 -3.94 0.47
CA PHE A 369 8.70 -2.68 1.20
C PHE A 369 9.00 -1.51 0.26
N VAL A 370 10.02 -1.62 -0.59
CA VAL A 370 10.41 -0.59 -1.55
C VAL A 370 9.35 -0.37 -2.62
N ASN A 371 8.70 -1.44 -3.10
CA ASN A 371 7.62 -1.35 -4.09
C ASN A 371 6.36 -0.65 -3.54
N SER A 372 6.22 -0.60 -2.22
CA SER A 372 5.11 0.07 -1.54
C SER A 372 5.38 1.54 -1.23
N PHE A 373 6.53 2.09 -1.62
CA PHE A 373 6.78 3.53 -1.51
C PHE A 373 5.82 4.34 -2.37
N PRO A 374 5.41 5.53 -1.92
CA PRO A 374 4.57 6.43 -2.70
C PRO A 374 5.12 6.64 -4.11
N GLY A 375 4.31 6.37 -5.13
CA GLY A 375 4.71 6.51 -6.54
C GLY A 375 5.58 5.38 -7.11
N ASN A 376 6.02 4.42 -6.32
CA ASN A 376 6.85 3.29 -6.80
C ASN A 376 6.07 2.00 -7.03
N CYS A 377 4.74 2.04 -6.98
CA CYS A 377 3.86 0.87 -7.09
C CYS A 377 4.05 0.07 -8.39
N TYR A 378 4.44 0.72 -9.50
CA TYR A 378 4.70 0.02 -10.77
C TYR A 378 5.93 -0.90 -10.74
N SER A 379 6.77 -0.82 -9.69
CA SER A 379 7.87 -1.75 -9.46
C SER A 379 7.43 -3.11 -8.95
N THR A 380 6.16 -3.28 -8.50
CA THR A 380 5.61 -4.59 -8.12
C THR A 380 5.61 -5.54 -9.32
N ASN A 381 5.90 -6.82 -9.07
CA ASN A 381 5.93 -7.81 -10.15
C ASN A 381 4.50 -8.07 -10.66
N PRO A 382 4.24 -7.83 -11.97
CA PRO A 382 2.88 -8.00 -12.52
C PRO A 382 2.42 -9.46 -12.59
N GLU A 383 3.33 -10.44 -12.57
CA GLU A 383 3.00 -11.85 -12.70
C GLU A 383 2.73 -12.51 -11.34
N TYR A 384 3.44 -12.08 -10.28
CA TYR A 384 3.39 -12.74 -8.98
C TYR A 384 2.72 -11.91 -7.89
N ASP A 385 2.75 -10.58 -8.02
CA ASP A 385 2.26 -9.70 -6.95
C ASP A 385 0.90 -9.05 -7.29
N ARG A 386 0.44 -9.14 -8.55
CA ARG A 386 -0.81 -8.52 -8.99
C ARG A 386 -1.80 -9.57 -9.44
N PHE A 387 -3.04 -9.41 -9.06
CA PHE A 387 -4.14 -10.26 -9.53
C PHE A 387 -5.20 -9.43 -10.25
N LEU A 388 -5.78 -10.01 -11.30
CA LEU A 388 -6.83 -9.38 -12.09
C LEU A 388 -8.20 -9.58 -11.43
N THR A 389 -8.93 -8.49 -11.24
CA THR A 389 -10.28 -8.51 -10.66
C THR A 389 -11.14 -7.35 -11.19
N LEU A 390 -12.40 -7.27 -10.76
CA LEU A 390 -13.25 -6.12 -11.02
C LEU A 390 -12.95 -4.99 -10.00
N SER A 391 -13.11 -3.75 -10.45
CA SER A 391 -12.82 -2.55 -9.63
C SER A 391 -13.62 -2.48 -8.34
N ASP A 392 -14.89 -2.88 -8.36
CA ASP A 392 -15.75 -2.92 -7.16
C ASP A 392 -15.39 -4.04 -6.20
N ALA A 393 -15.02 -5.22 -6.71
CA ALA A 393 -14.54 -6.32 -5.88
C ALA A 393 -13.21 -5.96 -5.18
N ALA A 394 -12.29 -5.33 -5.90
CA ALA A 394 -11.05 -4.82 -5.30
C ALA A 394 -11.34 -3.75 -4.25
N ALA A 395 -12.27 -2.83 -4.50
CA ALA A 395 -12.65 -1.79 -3.55
C ALA A 395 -13.23 -2.35 -2.23
N CYS A 396 -13.81 -3.55 -2.25
CA CYS A 396 -14.27 -4.21 -1.03
C CYS A 396 -13.13 -4.52 -0.04
N LEU A 397 -11.91 -4.72 -0.53
CA LEU A 397 -10.71 -4.95 0.29
C LEU A 397 -9.99 -3.65 0.69
N MET A 398 -10.47 -2.49 0.22
CA MET A 398 -9.94 -1.21 0.68
C MET A 398 -10.52 -0.85 2.05
N TYR A 399 -9.66 -0.30 2.91
CA TYR A 399 -10.07 0.22 4.20
C TYR A 399 -10.83 1.54 4.03
N LYS A 400 -12.00 1.69 4.65
CA LYS A 400 -12.94 2.80 4.44
C LYS A 400 -13.24 3.58 5.70
N GLU A 401 -12.93 2.99 6.85
CA GLU A 401 -13.29 3.54 8.14
C GLU A 401 -12.30 4.61 8.59
N ARG A 402 -12.81 5.60 9.31
CA ARG A 402 -12.01 6.51 10.11
C ARG A 402 -12.18 6.17 11.58
N ILE A 403 -11.09 6.25 12.32
CA ILE A 403 -11.09 6.12 13.76
C ILE A 403 -11.31 7.54 14.30
N GLN A 404 -12.33 7.73 15.15
CA GLN A 404 -12.50 9.01 15.83
C GLN A 404 -11.34 9.20 16.81
N HIS A 405 -10.65 10.34 16.64
CA HIS A 405 -9.79 10.89 17.67
C HIS A 405 -10.70 11.63 18.63
N SER A 406 -10.63 11.34 19.89
CA SER A 406 -11.34 12.01 21.00
C SER A 406 -12.56 12.84 20.60
N GLU A 407 -13.65 12.62 21.26
CA GLU A 407 -14.72 13.61 21.29
C GLU A 407 -14.14 14.91 21.86
N GLU A 408 -14.11 15.99 21.07
CA GLU A 408 -13.98 17.33 21.59
C GLU A 408 -15.20 17.68 22.46
#